data_fe28964545ad2cdaed048047c974e024
#
_entry.id   fe28964545ad2cdaed048047c974e024
#
_cell.length_a   1.000
_cell.length_b   1.000
_cell.length_c   1.000
_cell.angle_alpha   90.00
_cell.angle_beta   90.00
_cell.angle_gamma   90.00
#
_symmetry.space_group_name_H-M   'P 1'
#
loop_
_entity.id
_entity.type
_entity.pdbx_description
1 polymer ?
#
loop_
_entity_poly.entity_id
_entity_poly.type
_entity_poly.pdbx_seq_one_letter_code
_entity_poly.pdbx_strand_id
1 'polypeptide(L)'
;MLNIIMFGAPGSGKGTQSEVLIKTYDLFHISTGDVLRDNIKRGTELGKTAKDFIDKGQLIPDELMVNILASVVDDNKNKAKNGVIFDGFPRTIAQAEALEKMLAERGTQVSAVVALDVPEEMLVERLLNRGKESGRSDDNLATINDRLKVYHNSTAPLKEFYANKGLLRLIEGTGTPDEVFARVKSAIDAL
;
A
#
# COMPACT_ATOMS: atom_id res chain seq x y z
N MET A 1 -18.40 -6.56 2.58
CA MET A 1 -17.00 -6.32 3.02
C MET A 1 -16.46 -5.14 2.25
N LEU A 2 -15.86 -4.19 2.95
CA LEU A 2 -15.25 -2.99 2.34
C LEU A 2 -13.74 -3.24 2.15
N ASN A 3 -13.32 -3.65 0.96
CA ASN A 3 -11.92 -3.90 0.65
C ASN A 3 -11.33 -2.71 -0.11
N ILE A 4 -10.40 -2.02 0.51
CA ILE A 4 -9.78 -0.80 -0.01
C ILE A 4 -8.31 -1.05 -0.32
N ILE A 5 -7.87 -0.64 -1.50
CA ILE A 5 -6.45 -0.55 -1.82
C ILE A 5 -6.01 0.90 -1.61
N MET A 6 -5.02 1.11 -0.74
CA MET A 6 -4.35 2.41 -0.60
C MET A 6 -3.20 2.48 -1.60
N PHE A 7 -3.34 3.36 -2.55
CA PHE A 7 -2.43 3.54 -3.67
C PHE A 7 -1.79 4.92 -3.68
N GLY A 8 -0.59 5.00 -4.17
CA GLY A 8 0.16 6.26 -4.29
C GLY A 8 1.67 6.03 -4.16
N ALA A 9 2.44 7.01 -4.58
CA ALA A 9 3.89 6.97 -4.51
C ALA A 9 4.42 6.84 -3.08
N PRO A 10 5.65 6.37 -2.89
CA PRO A 10 6.30 6.42 -1.58
C PRO A 10 6.25 7.85 -1.01
N GLY A 11 5.89 7.98 0.25
CA GLY A 11 5.75 9.29 0.93
C GLY A 11 4.45 10.04 0.69
N SER A 12 3.48 9.47 -0.03
CA SER A 12 2.19 10.13 -0.33
C SER A 12 1.22 10.19 0.85
N GLY A 13 1.50 9.53 1.97
CA GLY A 13 0.64 9.54 3.15
C GLY A 13 -0.31 8.35 3.27
N LYS A 14 -0.13 7.28 2.49
CA LYS A 14 -0.95 6.06 2.55
C LYS A 14 -1.11 5.51 3.97
N GLY A 15 -0.01 5.32 4.67
CA GLY A 15 -0.02 4.78 6.04
C GLY A 15 -0.82 5.65 7.01
N THR A 16 -0.62 6.95 6.96
CA THR A 16 -1.35 7.92 7.79
C THR A 16 -2.86 7.84 7.55
N GLN A 17 -3.28 7.80 6.29
CA GLN A 17 -4.69 7.69 5.94
C GLN A 17 -5.27 6.31 6.29
N SER A 18 -4.49 5.25 6.11
CA SER A 18 -4.89 3.89 6.49
C SER A 18 -5.20 3.78 7.98
N GLU A 19 -4.39 4.37 8.85
CA GLU A 19 -4.62 4.35 10.32
C GLU A 19 -5.97 4.96 10.71
N VAL A 20 -6.38 6.04 10.05
CA VAL A 20 -7.67 6.68 10.33
C VAL A 20 -8.83 5.87 9.73
N LEU A 21 -8.66 5.33 8.53
CA LEU A 21 -9.65 4.47 7.88
C LEU A 21 -9.95 3.19 8.67
N ILE A 22 -8.90 2.55 9.22
CA ILE A 22 -9.04 1.37 10.07
C ILE A 22 -9.99 1.65 11.23
N LYS A 23 -9.77 2.77 11.92
CA LYS A 23 -10.57 3.16 13.09
C LYS A 23 -12.00 3.57 12.70
N THR A 24 -12.16 4.21 11.55
CA THR A 24 -13.45 4.74 11.10
C THR A 24 -14.40 3.64 10.61
N TYR A 25 -13.87 2.64 9.91
CA TYR A 25 -14.67 1.59 9.27
C TYR A 25 -14.45 0.19 9.88
N ASP A 26 -13.67 0.09 10.96
CA ASP A 26 -13.31 -1.19 11.62
C ASP A 26 -12.73 -2.21 10.62
N LEU A 27 -11.71 -1.79 9.87
CA LEU A 27 -11.08 -2.60 8.83
C LEU A 27 -9.80 -3.27 9.32
N PHE A 28 -9.51 -4.45 8.76
CA PHE A 28 -8.24 -5.11 8.99
C PHE A 28 -7.16 -4.52 8.07
N HIS A 29 -6.03 -4.08 8.63
CA HIS A 29 -4.94 -3.49 7.88
C HIS A 29 -3.88 -4.51 7.51
N ILE A 30 -3.53 -4.56 6.23
CA ILE A 30 -2.39 -5.32 5.73
C ILE A 30 -1.42 -4.37 5.07
N SER A 31 -0.32 -4.08 5.76
CA SER A 31 0.82 -3.35 5.21
C SER A 31 1.92 -4.36 4.88
N THR A 32 2.13 -4.61 3.59
CA THR A 32 3.18 -5.54 3.15
C THR A 32 4.57 -5.05 3.53
N GLY A 33 4.81 -3.75 3.49
CA GLY A 33 6.07 -3.16 3.93
C GLY A 33 6.34 -3.41 5.42
N ASP A 34 5.33 -3.29 6.28
CA ASP A 34 5.48 -3.55 7.72
C ASP A 34 5.68 -5.02 8.02
N VAL A 35 4.97 -5.91 7.33
CA VAL A 35 5.18 -7.37 7.42
C VAL A 35 6.63 -7.74 7.09
N LEU A 36 7.17 -7.16 6.01
CA LEU A 36 8.55 -7.42 5.60
C LEU A 36 9.57 -6.85 6.58
N ARG A 37 9.38 -5.61 7.04
CA ARG A 37 10.26 -4.97 8.03
C ARG A 37 10.28 -5.72 9.37
N ASP A 38 9.14 -6.22 9.82
CA ASP A 38 9.05 -7.05 11.02
C ASP A 38 9.85 -8.36 10.85
N ASN A 39 9.71 -9.02 9.70
CA ASN A 39 10.48 -10.22 9.38
C ASN A 39 11.99 -9.96 9.32
N ILE A 40 12.41 -8.82 8.78
CA ILE A 40 13.82 -8.39 8.78
C ILE A 40 14.32 -8.22 10.21
N LYS A 41 13.55 -7.52 11.04
CA LYS A 41 13.91 -7.27 12.45
C LYS A 41 14.05 -8.57 13.26
N ARG A 42 13.18 -9.55 13.00
CA ARG A 42 13.22 -10.87 13.65
C ARG A 42 14.27 -11.81 13.04
N GLY A 43 14.91 -11.46 11.93
CA GLY A 43 15.91 -12.27 11.25
C GLY A 43 15.38 -13.56 10.63
N THR A 44 14.11 -13.59 10.23
CA THR A 44 13.51 -14.76 9.56
C THR A 44 14.12 -14.97 8.16
N GLU A 45 13.95 -16.17 7.58
CA GLU A 45 14.41 -16.43 6.20
C GLU A 45 13.73 -15.49 5.20
N LEU A 46 12.44 -15.21 5.37
CA LEU A 46 11.74 -14.19 4.59
C LEU A 46 12.39 -12.81 4.77
N GLY A 47 12.72 -12.42 6.00
CA GLY A 47 13.38 -11.15 6.30
C GLY A 47 14.74 -11.01 5.64
N LYS A 48 15.55 -12.06 5.64
CA LYS A 48 16.84 -12.07 4.96
C LYS A 48 16.69 -11.89 3.44
N THR A 49 15.76 -12.63 2.84
CA THR A 49 15.46 -12.51 1.41
C THR A 49 14.93 -11.12 1.05
N ALA A 50 14.02 -10.58 1.86
CA ALA A 50 13.40 -9.28 1.62
C ALA A 50 14.36 -8.10 1.77
N LYS A 51 15.32 -8.19 2.69
CA LYS A 51 16.23 -7.09 3.06
C LYS A 51 16.98 -6.53 1.84
N ASP A 52 17.52 -7.41 1.00
CA ASP A 52 18.30 -6.99 -0.16
C ASP A 52 17.47 -6.19 -1.16
N PHE A 53 16.19 -6.52 -1.34
CA PHE A 53 15.29 -5.78 -2.21
C PHE A 53 14.88 -4.44 -1.61
N ILE A 54 14.54 -4.42 -0.31
CA ILE A 54 14.09 -3.21 0.40
C ILE A 54 15.22 -2.16 0.45
N ASP A 55 16.43 -2.57 0.80
CA ASP A 55 17.58 -1.67 0.89
C ASP A 55 17.93 -1.01 -0.45
N LYS A 56 17.63 -1.69 -1.57
CA LYS A 56 17.81 -1.19 -2.93
C LYS A 56 16.58 -0.46 -3.48
N GLY A 57 15.48 -0.39 -2.71
CA GLY A 57 14.23 0.20 -3.17
C GLY A 57 13.51 -0.60 -4.25
N GLN A 58 13.84 -1.87 -4.41
CA GLN A 58 13.27 -2.78 -5.40
C GLN A 58 12.04 -3.51 -4.86
N LEU A 59 11.18 -3.97 -5.78
CA LEU A 59 10.03 -4.81 -5.43
C LEU A 59 10.48 -6.26 -5.16
N ILE A 60 9.83 -6.89 -4.19
CA ILE A 60 9.95 -8.31 -3.95
C ILE A 60 9.26 -9.08 -5.08
N PRO A 61 9.74 -10.27 -5.48
CA PRO A 61 9.11 -11.09 -6.51
C PRO A 61 7.62 -11.32 -6.25
N ASP A 62 6.80 -11.20 -7.30
CA ASP A 62 5.32 -11.22 -7.21
C ASP A 62 4.79 -12.48 -6.52
N GLU A 63 5.32 -13.66 -6.85
CA GLU A 63 4.91 -14.94 -6.26
C GLU A 63 5.09 -14.95 -4.74
N LEU A 64 6.23 -14.46 -4.26
CA LEU A 64 6.52 -14.39 -2.83
C LEU A 64 5.55 -13.44 -2.12
N MET A 65 5.27 -12.29 -2.71
CA MET A 65 4.33 -11.32 -2.15
C MET A 65 2.90 -11.86 -2.08
N VAL A 66 2.43 -12.53 -3.13
CA VAL A 66 1.08 -13.12 -3.17
C VAL A 66 0.93 -14.20 -2.10
N ASN A 67 1.93 -15.07 -1.92
CA ASN A 67 1.91 -16.10 -0.89
C ASN A 67 1.87 -15.52 0.52
N ILE A 68 2.65 -14.48 0.78
CA ILE A 68 2.63 -13.76 2.06
C ILE A 68 1.24 -13.17 2.32
N LEU A 69 0.68 -12.49 1.35
CA LEU A 69 -0.62 -11.84 1.46
C LEU A 69 -1.75 -12.85 1.74
N ALA A 70 -1.79 -13.94 0.98
CA ALA A 70 -2.78 -14.99 1.16
C ALA A 70 -2.73 -15.58 2.58
N SER A 71 -1.54 -15.88 3.08
CA SER A 71 -1.34 -16.36 4.46
C SER A 71 -1.85 -15.36 5.49
N VAL A 72 -1.50 -14.08 5.36
CA VAL A 72 -1.95 -13.04 6.31
C VAL A 72 -3.47 -12.89 6.32
N VAL A 73 -4.12 -12.93 5.16
CA VAL A 73 -5.59 -12.85 5.05
C VAL A 73 -6.24 -14.07 5.71
N ASP A 74 -5.74 -15.27 5.42
CA ASP A 74 -6.32 -16.51 5.92
C ASP A 74 -6.16 -16.65 7.44
N ASP A 75 -5.03 -16.24 8.00
CA ASP A 75 -4.77 -16.25 9.43
C ASP A 75 -5.61 -15.22 10.20
N ASN A 76 -6.16 -14.22 9.53
CA ASN A 76 -6.87 -13.11 10.16
C ASN A 76 -8.34 -12.95 9.70
N LYS A 77 -8.97 -14.01 9.20
CA LYS A 77 -10.36 -13.97 8.68
C LYS A 77 -11.36 -13.31 9.63
N ASN A 78 -11.25 -13.58 10.92
CA ASN A 78 -12.16 -13.02 11.92
C ASN A 78 -12.00 -11.51 12.11
N LYS A 79 -10.77 -11.00 11.96
CA LYS A 79 -10.48 -9.57 12.05
C LYS A 79 -10.86 -8.83 10.77
N ALA A 80 -10.89 -9.52 9.65
CA ALA A 80 -11.18 -8.98 8.32
C ALA A 80 -12.67 -9.00 7.96
N LYS A 81 -13.57 -9.33 8.90
CA LYS A 81 -15.01 -9.51 8.65
C LYS A 81 -15.70 -8.29 8.03
N ASN A 82 -15.29 -7.08 8.39
CA ASN A 82 -15.84 -5.84 7.86
C ASN A 82 -15.16 -5.41 6.54
N GLY A 83 -13.94 -5.89 6.31
CA GLY A 83 -13.13 -5.61 5.13
C GLY A 83 -11.66 -5.43 5.47
N VAL A 84 -10.88 -5.18 4.44
CA VAL A 84 -9.41 -5.09 4.51
C VAL A 84 -8.94 -3.81 3.84
N ILE A 85 -7.93 -3.18 4.44
CA ILE A 85 -7.11 -2.17 3.76
C ILE A 85 -5.80 -2.83 3.34
N PHE A 86 -5.53 -2.81 2.04
CA PHE A 86 -4.27 -3.24 1.44
C PHE A 86 -3.37 -2.02 1.24
N ASP A 87 -2.28 -1.94 1.99
CA ASP A 87 -1.29 -0.88 1.91
C ASP A 87 0.05 -1.45 1.42
N GLY A 88 0.55 -0.91 0.32
CA GLY A 88 1.78 -1.37 -0.32
C GLY A 88 1.62 -2.61 -1.21
N PHE A 89 0.40 -3.04 -1.48
CA PHE A 89 0.06 -4.12 -2.40
C PHE A 89 -1.33 -3.86 -3.02
N PRO A 90 -1.57 -4.11 -4.33
CA PRO A 90 -0.61 -4.54 -5.34
C PRO A 90 0.34 -3.40 -5.77
N ARG A 91 1.48 -3.76 -6.34
CA ARG A 91 2.45 -2.82 -6.94
C ARG A 91 2.72 -3.08 -8.41
N THR A 92 2.21 -4.19 -8.93
CA THR A 92 2.28 -4.56 -10.34
C THR A 92 0.91 -5.03 -10.82
N ILE A 93 0.69 -5.04 -12.16
CA ILE A 93 -0.56 -5.55 -12.73
C ILE A 93 -0.74 -7.03 -12.41
N ALA A 94 0.32 -7.84 -12.47
CA ALA A 94 0.27 -9.25 -12.11
C ALA A 94 -0.18 -9.46 -10.65
N GLN A 95 0.30 -8.62 -9.73
CA GLN A 95 -0.15 -8.63 -8.33
C GLN A 95 -1.63 -8.22 -8.20
N ALA A 96 -2.07 -7.23 -8.96
CA ALA A 96 -3.47 -6.79 -8.97
C ALA A 96 -4.42 -7.88 -9.42
N GLU A 97 -4.10 -8.59 -10.50
CA GLU A 97 -4.86 -9.73 -11.00
C GLU A 97 -4.90 -10.88 -9.99
N ALA A 98 -3.76 -11.18 -9.35
CA ALA A 98 -3.68 -12.20 -8.30
C ALA A 98 -4.50 -11.83 -7.07
N LEU A 99 -4.52 -10.55 -6.67
CA LEU A 99 -5.37 -10.06 -5.57
C LEU A 99 -6.86 -10.22 -5.90
N GLU A 100 -7.28 -9.84 -7.10
CA GLU A 100 -8.68 -10.01 -7.53
C GLU A 100 -9.11 -11.47 -7.50
N LYS A 101 -8.28 -12.38 -8.02
CA LYS A 101 -8.53 -13.83 -7.98
C LYS A 101 -8.64 -14.33 -6.53
N MET A 102 -7.70 -13.94 -5.68
CA MET A 102 -7.69 -14.35 -4.26
C MET A 102 -8.94 -13.89 -3.53
N LEU A 103 -9.41 -12.66 -3.76
CA LEU A 103 -10.64 -12.14 -3.15
C LEU A 103 -11.88 -12.83 -3.70
N ALA A 104 -11.94 -13.09 -5.01
CA ALA A 104 -13.06 -13.80 -5.64
C ALA A 104 -13.22 -15.23 -5.09
N GLU A 105 -12.12 -15.95 -4.87
CA GLU A 105 -12.12 -17.28 -4.23
C GLU A 105 -12.68 -17.25 -2.80
N ARG A 106 -12.68 -16.08 -2.16
CA ARG A 106 -13.22 -15.83 -0.81
C ARG A 106 -14.60 -15.16 -0.83
N GLY A 107 -15.24 -15.08 -2.00
CA GLY A 107 -16.59 -14.51 -2.16
C GLY A 107 -16.67 -12.99 -1.98
N THR A 108 -15.59 -12.28 -2.20
CA THR A 108 -15.50 -10.82 -2.09
C THR A 108 -14.71 -10.21 -3.24
N GLN A 109 -14.62 -8.88 -3.27
CA GLN A 109 -13.92 -8.14 -4.33
C GLN A 109 -13.33 -6.84 -3.78
N VAL A 110 -12.50 -6.17 -4.58
CA VAL A 110 -12.04 -4.81 -4.31
C VAL A 110 -13.23 -3.85 -4.42
N SER A 111 -13.44 -3.04 -3.38
CA SER A 111 -14.51 -2.04 -3.34
C SER A 111 -14.08 -0.71 -3.93
N ALA A 112 -12.88 -0.27 -3.62
CA ALA A 112 -12.29 0.95 -4.15
C ALA A 112 -10.76 0.93 -4.09
N VAL A 113 -10.16 1.71 -4.97
CA VAL A 113 -8.73 2.02 -4.96
C VAL A 113 -8.57 3.51 -4.70
N VAL A 114 -8.12 3.86 -3.52
CA VAL A 114 -7.87 5.25 -3.11
C VAL A 114 -6.44 5.61 -3.49
N ALA A 115 -6.28 6.43 -4.51
CA ALA A 115 -4.98 6.88 -5.00
C ALA A 115 -4.69 8.29 -4.51
N LEU A 116 -3.67 8.43 -3.67
CA LEU A 116 -3.21 9.75 -3.20
C LEU A 116 -2.25 10.34 -4.23
N ASP A 117 -2.59 11.52 -4.73
CA ASP A 117 -1.78 12.28 -5.68
C ASP A 117 -1.03 13.40 -4.96
N VAL A 118 0.30 13.37 -5.01
CA VAL A 118 1.18 14.32 -4.33
C VAL A 118 2.34 14.68 -5.26
N PRO A 119 2.70 15.97 -5.37
CA PRO A 119 3.86 16.39 -6.15
C PRO A 119 5.15 15.70 -5.70
N GLU A 120 6.00 15.31 -6.65
CA GLU A 120 7.21 14.53 -6.39
C GLU A 120 8.18 15.23 -5.42
N GLU A 121 8.32 16.54 -5.52
CA GLU A 121 9.16 17.35 -4.61
C GLU A 121 8.74 17.18 -3.14
N MET A 122 7.43 17.17 -2.87
CA MET A 122 6.90 16.93 -1.53
C MET A 122 7.13 15.49 -1.06
N LEU A 123 7.09 14.52 -1.97
CA LEU A 123 7.35 13.11 -1.66
C LEU A 123 8.79 12.92 -1.15
N VAL A 124 9.76 13.48 -1.86
CA VAL A 124 11.19 13.41 -1.49
C VAL A 124 11.41 14.03 -0.12
N GLU A 125 10.89 15.23 0.11
CA GLU A 125 10.99 15.93 1.40
C GLU A 125 10.40 15.11 2.56
N ARG A 126 9.18 14.59 2.38
CA ARG A 126 8.51 13.75 3.38
C ARG A 126 9.30 12.49 3.72
N LEU A 127 9.86 11.83 2.70
CA LEU A 127 10.63 10.59 2.88
C LEU A 127 11.96 10.85 3.59
N LEU A 128 12.67 11.92 3.24
CA LEU A 128 13.91 12.31 3.92
C LEU A 128 13.67 12.65 5.40
N ASN A 129 12.60 13.37 5.70
CA ASN A 129 12.20 13.69 7.07
C ASN A 129 11.84 12.43 7.86
N ARG A 130 11.05 11.53 7.27
CA ARG A 130 10.73 10.24 7.86
C ARG A 130 11.97 9.39 8.15
N GLY A 131 12.94 9.40 7.24
CA GLY A 131 14.21 8.69 7.43
C GLY A 131 15.00 9.18 8.64
N LYS A 132 14.99 10.50 8.89
CA LYS A 132 15.62 11.10 10.07
C LYS A 132 14.94 10.70 11.39
N GLU A 133 13.61 10.59 11.37
CA GLU A 133 12.79 10.27 12.54
C GLU A 133 12.73 8.78 12.84
N SER A 134 12.54 7.95 11.82
CA SER A 134 12.28 6.50 11.96
C SER A 134 13.49 5.61 11.76
N GLY A 135 14.58 6.12 11.17
CA GLY A 135 15.77 5.35 10.85
C GLY A 135 15.57 4.26 9.78
N ARG A 136 14.54 4.38 8.94
CA ARG A 136 14.30 3.41 7.85
C ARG A 136 15.47 3.39 6.88
N SER A 137 15.96 2.20 6.53
CA SER A 137 17.09 2.00 5.63
C SER A 137 16.80 2.44 4.18
N ASP A 138 15.53 2.43 3.78
CA ASP A 138 15.06 2.77 2.43
C ASP A 138 14.65 4.25 2.26
N ASP A 139 14.81 5.09 3.28
CA ASP A 139 14.50 6.52 3.26
C ASP A 139 15.75 7.42 3.15
N ASN A 140 16.77 6.98 2.43
CA ASN A 140 17.90 7.80 1.98
C ASN A 140 17.69 8.27 0.53
N LEU A 141 18.35 9.35 0.12
CA LEU A 141 18.10 9.98 -1.17
C LEU A 141 18.28 9.03 -2.37
N ALA A 142 19.31 8.21 -2.38
CA ALA A 142 19.56 7.27 -3.47
C ALA A 142 18.44 6.23 -3.57
N THR A 143 18.08 5.61 -2.47
CA THR A 143 16.99 4.61 -2.43
C THR A 143 15.61 5.23 -2.68
N ILE A 144 15.38 6.46 -2.23
CA ILE A 144 14.13 7.21 -2.55
C ILE A 144 13.99 7.38 -4.06
N ASN A 145 15.03 7.79 -4.76
CA ASN A 145 15.01 7.95 -6.20
C ASN A 145 14.74 6.63 -6.92
N ASP A 146 15.36 5.54 -6.48
CA ASP A 146 15.10 4.20 -7.01
C ASP A 146 13.66 3.76 -6.79
N ARG A 147 13.11 4.01 -5.61
CA ARG A 147 11.71 3.70 -5.29
C ARG A 147 10.72 4.49 -6.14
N LEU A 148 10.96 5.78 -6.37
CA LEU A 148 10.12 6.60 -7.24
C LEU A 148 10.20 6.13 -8.69
N LYS A 149 11.38 5.75 -9.17
CA LYS A 149 11.56 5.16 -10.50
C LYS A 149 10.80 3.84 -10.66
N VAL A 150 10.89 2.95 -9.68
CA VAL A 150 10.14 1.69 -9.66
C VAL A 150 8.63 1.96 -9.64
N TYR A 151 8.18 2.92 -8.83
CA TYR A 151 6.78 3.33 -8.79
C TYR A 151 6.29 3.80 -10.16
N HIS A 152 7.00 4.69 -10.82
CA HIS A 152 6.60 5.21 -12.15
C HIS A 152 6.57 4.12 -13.22
N ASN A 153 7.53 3.21 -13.20
CA ASN A 153 7.67 2.18 -14.24
C ASN A 153 6.71 1.00 -14.03
N SER A 154 6.52 0.57 -12.80
CA SER A 154 5.82 -0.69 -12.50
C SER A 154 4.48 -0.51 -11.80
N THR A 155 4.30 0.54 -11.03
CA THR A 155 3.15 0.73 -10.14
C THR A 155 2.16 1.78 -10.66
N ALA A 156 2.62 2.90 -11.22
CA ALA A 156 1.75 3.93 -11.76
C ALA A 156 0.75 3.41 -12.84
N PRO A 157 1.10 2.42 -13.68
CA PRO A 157 0.16 1.82 -14.62
C PRO A 157 -1.10 1.21 -13.98
N LEU A 158 -1.07 0.89 -12.68
CA LEU A 158 -2.25 0.42 -11.95
C LEU A 158 -3.36 1.47 -11.85
N LYS A 159 -3.05 2.75 -11.95
CA LYS A 159 -4.08 3.81 -12.00
C LYS A 159 -5.03 3.60 -13.17
N GLU A 160 -4.49 3.37 -14.37
CA GLU A 160 -5.30 3.10 -15.56
C GLU A 160 -6.03 1.76 -15.47
N PHE A 161 -5.36 0.73 -14.98
CA PHE A 161 -5.94 -0.59 -14.77
C PHE A 161 -7.21 -0.53 -13.89
N TYR A 162 -7.15 0.19 -12.77
CA TYR A 162 -8.30 0.33 -11.87
C TYR A 162 -9.30 1.40 -12.32
N ALA A 163 -8.86 2.44 -13.03
CA ALA A 163 -9.77 3.42 -13.65
C ALA A 163 -10.68 2.76 -14.68
N ASN A 164 -10.14 1.88 -15.52
CA ASN A 164 -10.90 1.12 -16.52
C ASN A 164 -11.95 0.18 -15.89
N LYS A 165 -11.77 -0.20 -14.63
CA LYS A 165 -12.72 -0.99 -13.84
C LYS A 165 -13.71 -0.14 -13.03
N GLY A 166 -13.60 1.18 -13.08
CA GLY A 166 -14.46 2.10 -12.31
C GLY A 166 -14.16 2.13 -10.81
N LEU A 167 -13.05 1.54 -10.37
CA LEU A 167 -12.69 1.41 -8.96
C LEU A 167 -11.80 2.53 -8.44
N LEU A 168 -11.13 3.28 -9.32
CA LEU A 168 -10.18 4.32 -8.94
C LEU A 168 -10.88 5.54 -8.33
N ARG A 169 -10.37 5.98 -7.19
CA ARG A 169 -10.71 7.24 -6.52
C ARG A 169 -9.42 8.05 -6.37
N LEU A 170 -9.22 9.01 -7.27
CA LEU A 170 -8.04 9.89 -7.23
C LEU A 170 -8.29 11.01 -6.23
N ILE A 171 -7.42 11.10 -5.22
CA ILE A 171 -7.53 12.05 -4.11
C ILE A 171 -6.28 12.93 -4.07
N GLU A 172 -6.48 14.23 -4.04
CA GLU A 172 -5.40 15.17 -3.78
C GLU A 172 -4.84 14.94 -2.37
N GLY A 173 -3.57 14.55 -2.30
CA GLY A 173 -2.86 14.19 -1.06
C GLY A 173 -2.10 15.35 -0.41
N THR A 174 -2.37 16.59 -0.84
CA THR A 174 -1.78 17.81 -0.27
C THR A 174 -2.65 18.42 0.82
N GLY A 175 -2.04 19.16 1.74
CA GLY A 175 -2.72 19.73 2.89
C GLY A 175 -2.44 18.94 4.18
N THR A 176 -3.23 19.22 5.21
CA THR A 176 -3.13 18.51 6.49
C THR A 176 -3.66 17.08 6.37
N PRO A 177 -3.24 16.14 7.25
CA PRO A 177 -3.80 14.79 7.30
C PRO A 177 -5.33 14.77 7.40
N ASP A 178 -5.93 15.68 8.16
CA ASP A 178 -7.38 15.77 8.35
C ASP A 178 -8.10 16.23 7.07
N GLU A 179 -7.53 17.19 6.35
CA GLU A 179 -8.07 17.65 5.05
C GLU A 179 -8.04 16.54 4.00
N VAL A 180 -6.92 15.80 3.93
CA VAL A 180 -6.81 14.64 3.04
C VAL A 180 -7.81 13.56 3.45
N PHE A 181 -7.94 13.29 4.76
CA PHE A 181 -8.90 12.30 5.24
C PHE A 181 -10.35 12.65 4.90
N ALA A 182 -10.72 13.92 5.02
CA ALA A 182 -12.07 14.36 4.64
C ALA A 182 -12.40 14.04 3.17
N ARG A 183 -11.43 14.24 2.26
CA ARG A 183 -11.57 13.88 0.84
C ARG A 183 -11.68 12.37 0.64
N VAL A 184 -10.82 11.60 1.31
CA VAL A 184 -10.83 10.12 1.26
C VAL A 184 -12.15 9.57 1.78
N LYS A 185 -12.60 10.06 2.94
CA LYS A 185 -13.87 9.65 3.56
C LYS A 185 -15.06 9.93 2.65
N SER A 186 -15.12 11.12 2.07
CA SER A 186 -16.18 11.49 1.12
C SER A 186 -16.23 10.55 -0.09
N ALA A 187 -15.07 10.15 -0.62
CA ALA A 187 -15.01 9.23 -1.75
C ALA A 187 -15.44 7.80 -1.38
N ILE A 188 -15.18 7.34 -0.16
CA ILE A 188 -15.59 6.02 0.33
C ILE A 188 -17.07 5.99 0.69
N ASP A 189 -17.58 7.02 1.35
CA ASP A 189 -19.00 7.10 1.72
C ASP A 189 -19.93 7.23 0.49
N ALA A 190 -19.38 7.54 -0.67
CA ALA A 190 -20.09 7.61 -1.96
C ALA A 190 -20.10 6.28 -2.75
N LEU A 191 -19.54 5.19 -2.22
CA LEU A 191 -19.58 3.85 -2.82
C LEU A 191 -20.93 3.22 -2.63
#